data_b9dbf530d026aa5adcda57a7354d05c5
#
_entry.id   b9dbf530d026aa5adcda57a7354d05c5
#
_cell.length_a   1.000
_cell.length_b   1.000
_cell.length_c   1.000
_cell.angle_alpha   90.00
_cell.angle_beta   90.00
_cell.angle_gamma   90.00
#
_symmetry.space_group_name_H-M   'P 1'
#
loop_
_entity.id
_entity.type
_entity.pdbx_description
1 polymer ?
#
loop_
_entity_poly.entity_id
_entity_poly.type
_entity_poly.pdbx_seq_one_letter_code
_entity_poly.pdbx_strand_id
1 'polypeptide(L)'
;VRDDLFNENQIIESIFLECYEKLAIKQLEEIRDLAIKKWKLNNCLIIHRIGKIPLGDKIVLIITTSPHREEALRSNEFVIDQLKIKAAFWKFKEFGKDSQIIEAKTEDREKNLKWKDIVR
;
A
#
# COMPACT_ATOMS: atom_id res chain seq x y z
N VAL A 1 -9.47 5.76 1.14
CA VAL A 1 -10.45 4.71 0.80
C VAL A 1 -11.31 5.16 -0.38
N ARG A 2 -11.35 4.36 -1.43
CA ARG A 2 -12.15 4.69 -2.60
C ARG A 2 -13.64 4.65 -2.26
N ASP A 3 -14.36 5.68 -2.66
CA ASP A 3 -15.79 5.79 -2.42
C ASP A 3 -16.65 4.97 -3.43
N ASP A 4 -16.01 4.38 -4.44
CA ASP A 4 -16.63 3.48 -5.39
C ASP A 4 -16.62 2.01 -4.95
N LEU A 5 -16.10 1.72 -3.75
CA LEU A 5 -16.10 0.36 -3.19
C LEU A 5 -17.48 0.04 -2.62
N PHE A 6 -18.28 -0.71 -3.38
CA PHE A 6 -19.55 -1.21 -2.90
C PHE A 6 -19.77 -2.63 -3.38
N ASN A 7 -20.55 -3.39 -2.63
CA ASN A 7 -20.98 -4.73 -2.99
C ASN A 7 -22.48 -4.69 -3.31
N GLU A 8 -23.01 -5.75 -3.94
CA GLU A 8 -24.45 -5.85 -4.28
C GLU A 8 -25.31 -5.46 -3.08
N ASN A 9 -26.14 -4.44 -3.23
CA ASN A 9 -27.10 -3.96 -2.24
C ASN A 9 -26.50 -3.48 -0.90
N GLN A 10 -25.15 -3.32 -0.82
CA GLN A 10 -24.49 -2.84 0.39
C GLN A 10 -23.50 -1.73 0.06
N ILE A 11 -23.53 -0.67 0.87
CA ILE A 11 -22.59 0.43 0.77
C ILE A 11 -21.50 0.23 1.83
N ILE A 12 -20.26 0.25 1.39
CA ILE A 12 -19.13 0.16 2.31
C ILE A 12 -19.00 1.48 3.06
N GLU A 13 -19.04 1.42 4.40
CA GLU A 13 -18.89 2.58 5.26
C GLU A 13 -17.44 2.89 5.56
N SER A 14 -16.62 1.85 5.70
CA SER A 14 -15.22 1.98 6.06
C SER A 14 -14.44 0.73 5.69
N ILE A 15 -13.13 0.85 5.77
CA ILE A 15 -12.21 -0.28 5.68
C ILE A 15 -11.52 -0.39 7.04
N PHE A 16 -11.35 -1.60 7.54
CA PHE A 16 -10.52 -1.85 8.70
C PHE A 16 -9.23 -2.54 8.25
N LEU A 17 -8.09 -1.92 8.58
CA LEU A 17 -6.77 -2.48 8.31
C LEU A 17 -6.18 -3.01 9.60
N GLU A 18 -5.99 -4.32 9.64
CA GLU A 18 -5.35 -4.98 10.75
C GLU A 18 -3.96 -5.44 10.33
N CYS A 19 -2.98 -5.28 11.22
CA CYS A 19 -1.63 -5.72 10.93
C CYS A 19 -0.93 -6.17 12.21
N TYR A 20 0.07 -7.00 12.04
CA TYR A 20 1.05 -7.28 13.07
C TYR A 20 2.11 -6.18 12.98
N GLU A 21 2.04 -5.19 13.88
CA GLU A 21 2.80 -3.94 13.75
C GLU A 21 4.29 -4.13 13.52
N LYS A 22 4.94 -4.99 14.30
CA LYS A 22 6.39 -5.22 14.15
C LYS A 22 6.76 -5.75 12.78
N LEU A 23 5.97 -6.69 12.26
CA LEU A 23 6.19 -7.25 10.94
C LEU A 23 5.90 -6.21 9.84
N ALA A 24 4.82 -5.45 9.99
CA ALA A 24 4.45 -4.42 9.04
C ALA A 24 5.53 -3.35 8.92
N ILE A 25 6.02 -2.84 10.06
CA ILE A 25 7.11 -1.86 10.09
C ILE A 25 8.35 -2.40 9.39
N LYS A 26 8.72 -3.64 9.70
CA LYS A 26 9.87 -4.28 9.06
C LYS A 26 9.72 -4.37 7.55
N GLN A 27 8.55 -4.74 7.08
CA GLN A 27 8.27 -4.82 5.64
C GLN A 27 8.31 -3.45 4.97
N LEU A 28 7.76 -2.42 5.62
CA LEU A 28 7.83 -1.05 5.12
C LEU A 28 9.27 -0.57 5.03
N GLU A 29 10.09 -0.87 6.04
CA GLU A 29 11.52 -0.53 6.03
C GLU A 29 12.27 -1.24 4.92
N GLU A 30 11.98 -2.51 4.68
CA GLU A 30 12.58 -3.28 3.59
C GLU A 30 12.25 -2.68 2.22
N ILE A 31 10.97 -2.32 2.00
CA ILE A 31 10.54 -1.68 0.76
C ILE A 31 11.24 -0.34 0.57
N ARG A 32 11.27 0.48 1.63
CA ARG A 32 11.95 1.78 1.63
C ARG A 32 13.43 1.63 1.26
N ASP A 33 14.12 0.72 1.92
CA ASP A 33 15.56 0.52 1.73
C ASP A 33 15.89 0.01 0.32
N LEU A 34 15.05 -0.88 -0.23
CA LEU A 34 15.18 -1.32 -1.61
C LEU A 34 15.04 -0.15 -2.59
N ALA A 35 14.05 0.72 -2.36
CA ALA A 35 13.82 1.87 -3.22
C ALA A 35 15.00 2.85 -3.16
N ILE A 36 15.46 3.17 -1.96
CA ILE A 36 16.60 4.09 -1.76
C ILE A 36 17.84 3.55 -2.46
N LYS A 37 18.11 2.27 -2.30
CA LYS A 37 19.29 1.63 -2.89
C LYS A 37 19.22 1.59 -4.42
N LYS A 38 18.07 1.19 -4.96
CA LYS A 38 17.90 1.01 -6.41
C LYS A 38 17.99 2.33 -7.17
N TRP A 39 17.35 3.37 -6.67
CA TRP A 39 17.29 4.67 -7.35
C TRP A 39 18.16 5.75 -6.72
N LYS A 40 18.98 5.37 -5.72
CA LYS A 40 19.87 6.32 -5.01
C LYS A 40 19.13 7.56 -4.53
N LEU A 41 18.01 7.33 -3.85
CA LEU A 41 17.16 8.42 -3.38
C LEU A 41 17.81 9.19 -2.26
N ASN A 42 17.49 10.50 -2.18
CA ASN A 42 17.85 11.31 -1.03
C ASN A 42 17.06 10.90 0.20
N ASN A 43 15.74 10.71 0.01
CA ASN A 43 14.84 10.28 1.07
C ASN A 43 13.69 9.46 0.51
N CYS A 44 13.15 8.58 1.34
CA CYS A 44 11.93 7.86 1.08
C CYS A 44 11.13 7.77 2.39
N LEU A 45 9.94 8.32 2.40
CA LEU A 45 9.04 8.28 3.55
C LEU A 45 7.79 7.51 3.18
N ILE A 46 7.40 6.56 4.03
CA ILE A 46 6.16 5.80 3.87
C ILE A 46 5.39 5.91 5.18
N ILE A 47 4.16 6.43 5.10
CA ILE A 47 3.24 6.47 6.25
C ILE A 47 1.99 5.72 5.83
N HIS A 48 1.61 4.72 6.60
CA HIS A 48 0.43 3.90 6.31
C HIS A 48 -0.51 3.89 7.51
N ARG A 49 -1.78 4.17 7.27
CA ARG A 49 -2.81 4.11 8.32
C ARG A 49 -3.16 2.67 8.62
N ILE A 50 -3.53 2.43 9.87
CA ILE A 50 -4.07 1.16 10.35
C ILE A 50 -5.36 1.43 11.12
N GLY A 51 -6.13 0.38 11.40
CA GLY A 51 -7.39 0.51 12.10
C GLY A 51 -8.53 0.90 11.17
N LYS A 52 -9.53 1.55 11.72
CA LYS A 52 -10.72 1.95 10.97
C LYS A 52 -10.42 3.17 10.11
N ILE A 53 -10.68 3.05 8.82
CA ILE A 53 -10.49 4.13 7.85
C ILE A 53 -11.82 4.39 7.16
N PRO A 54 -12.47 5.54 7.42
CA PRO A 54 -13.73 5.87 6.79
C PRO A 54 -13.62 5.98 5.27
N LEU A 55 -14.75 5.78 4.60
CA LEU A 55 -14.84 5.92 3.16
C LEU A 55 -14.38 7.31 2.72
N GLY A 56 -13.53 7.35 1.70
CA GLY A 56 -12.99 8.59 1.16
C GLY A 56 -11.73 9.11 1.86
N ASP A 57 -11.37 8.55 3.02
CA ASP A 57 -10.17 8.98 3.76
C ASP A 57 -8.89 8.46 3.13
N LYS A 58 -7.81 9.16 3.42
CA LYS A 58 -6.46 8.83 2.95
C LYS A 58 -5.92 7.62 3.71
N ILE A 59 -5.25 6.74 3.00
CA ILE A 59 -4.69 5.49 3.57
C ILE A 59 -3.19 5.56 3.71
N VAL A 60 -2.51 6.07 2.69
CA VAL A 60 -1.06 6.00 2.60
C VAL A 60 -0.49 7.29 2.06
N LEU A 61 0.68 7.67 2.58
CA LEU A 61 1.48 8.77 2.05
C LEU A 61 2.86 8.21 1.71
N ILE A 62 3.31 8.45 0.47
CA ILE A 62 4.62 8.05 0.02
C ILE A 62 5.32 9.29 -0.53
N ILE A 63 6.49 9.60 0.01
CA ILE A 63 7.33 10.70 -0.47
C ILE A 63 8.68 10.15 -0.87
N THR A 64 9.06 10.35 -2.12
CA THR A 64 10.38 10.00 -2.63
C THR A 64 11.06 11.25 -3.17
N THR A 65 12.32 11.44 -2.80
CA THR A 65 13.10 12.59 -3.24
C THR A 65 14.40 12.14 -3.91
N SER A 66 14.71 12.77 -5.01
CA SER A 66 15.88 12.47 -5.82
C SER A 66 16.33 13.74 -6.56
N PRO A 67 17.61 13.86 -6.95
CA PRO A 67 18.04 14.96 -7.82
C PRO A 67 17.31 14.98 -9.18
N HIS A 68 16.79 13.84 -9.63
CA HIS A 68 16.10 13.73 -10.91
C HIS A 68 14.68 13.21 -10.73
N ARG A 69 13.75 13.83 -11.46
CA ARG A 69 12.32 13.49 -11.37
C ARG A 69 12.00 12.05 -11.76
N GLU A 70 12.73 11.48 -12.71
CA GLU A 70 12.48 10.12 -13.17
C GLU A 70 12.67 9.10 -12.04
N GLU A 71 13.77 9.19 -11.32
CA GLU A 71 14.05 8.31 -10.19
C GLU A 71 13.05 8.51 -9.07
N ALA A 72 12.66 9.76 -8.80
CA ALA A 72 11.65 10.04 -7.78
C ALA A 72 10.30 9.45 -8.14
N LEU A 73 9.86 9.58 -9.38
CA LEU A 73 8.57 9.06 -9.83
C LEU A 73 8.56 7.53 -9.93
N ARG A 74 9.60 6.93 -10.49
CA ARG A 74 9.67 5.47 -10.63
C ARG A 74 9.76 4.78 -9.28
N SER A 75 10.56 5.30 -8.37
CA SER A 75 10.68 4.73 -7.03
C SER A 75 9.35 4.83 -6.26
N ASN A 76 8.62 5.93 -6.43
CA ASN A 76 7.31 6.09 -5.81
C ASN A 76 6.33 5.04 -6.33
N GLU A 77 6.28 4.81 -7.63
CA GLU A 77 5.47 3.75 -8.24
C GLU A 77 5.85 2.36 -7.70
N PHE A 78 7.15 2.07 -7.62
CA PHE A 78 7.63 0.82 -7.04
C PHE A 78 7.11 0.62 -5.61
N VAL A 79 7.24 1.64 -4.78
CA VAL A 79 6.82 1.57 -3.37
C VAL A 79 5.34 1.24 -3.26
N ILE A 80 4.47 1.94 -3.99
CA ILE A 80 3.02 1.68 -3.90
C ILE A 80 2.66 0.29 -4.42
N ASP A 81 3.31 -0.18 -5.48
CA ASP A 81 3.09 -1.52 -6.01
C ASP A 81 3.49 -2.60 -4.98
N GLN A 82 4.61 -2.41 -4.28
CA GLN A 82 5.04 -3.32 -3.23
C GLN A 82 4.10 -3.33 -2.03
N LEU A 83 3.62 -2.16 -1.62
CA LEU A 83 2.69 -2.05 -0.50
C LEU A 83 1.40 -2.82 -0.75
N LYS A 84 0.92 -2.84 -1.98
CA LYS A 84 -0.32 -3.54 -2.32
C LYS A 84 -0.20 -5.05 -2.27
N ILE A 85 1.00 -5.58 -2.41
CA ILE A 85 1.24 -7.03 -2.50
C ILE A 85 1.90 -7.58 -1.24
N LYS A 86 2.92 -6.89 -0.71
CA LYS A 86 3.81 -7.44 0.31
C LYS A 86 3.57 -6.96 1.73
N ALA A 87 2.85 -5.85 1.91
CA ALA A 87 2.60 -5.36 3.26
C ALA A 87 1.70 -6.34 4.03
N ALA A 88 2.07 -6.60 5.28
CA ALA A 88 1.33 -7.53 6.14
C ALA A 88 0.08 -6.87 6.73
N PHE A 89 -0.84 -6.46 5.86
CA PHE A 89 -2.10 -5.86 6.24
C PHE A 89 -3.25 -6.75 5.81
N TRP A 90 -4.15 -7.06 6.74
CA TRP A 90 -5.43 -7.68 6.45
C TRP A 90 -6.46 -6.60 6.32
N LYS A 91 -7.15 -6.57 5.17
CA LYS A 91 -8.17 -5.57 4.85
C LYS A 91 -9.55 -6.17 5.01
N PHE A 92 -10.39 -5.51 5.78
CA PHE A 92 -11.78 -5.88 5.99
C PHE A 92 -12.67 -4.76 5.50
N LYS A 93 -13.64 -5.10 4.64
CA LYS A 93 -14.71 -4.17 4.29
C LYS A 93 -15.74 -4.18 5.41
N GLU A 94 -16.12 -3.02 5.88
CA GLU A 94 -17.14 -2.89 6.92
C GLU A 94 -18.45 -2.38 6.34
N PHE A 95 -19.53 -3.13 6.60
CA PHE A 95 -20.90 -2.82 6.22
C PHE A 95 -21.72 -2.69 7.51
N GLY A 96 -21.63 -1.56 8.17
CA GLY A 96 -22.22 -1.43 9.49
C GLY A 96 -21.58 -2.40 10.48
N LYS A 97 -22.28 -3.50 10.84
CA LYS A 97 -21.77 -4.51 11.77
C LYS A 97 -21.02 -5.65 11.10
N ASP A 98 -21.13 -5.78 9.79
CA ASP A 98 -20.51 -6.87 9.04
C ASP A 98 -19.16 -6.44 8.48
N SER A 99 -18.26 -7.41 8.31
CA SER A 99 -16.96 -7.18 7.69
C SER A 99 -16.63 -8.30 6.72
N GLN A 100 -15.85 -7.97 5.70
CA GLN A 100 -15.43 -8.91 4.69
C GLN A 100 -13.97 -8.64 4.29
N ILE A 101 -13.18 -9.71 4.15
CA ILE A 101 -11.78 -9.60 3.75
C ILE A 101 -11.67 -9.17 2.30
N ILE A 102 -10.77 -8.23 2.02
CA ILE A 102 -10.43 -7.80 0.67
C ILE A 102 -9.09 -8.43 0.29
N GLU A 103 -9.07 -9.13 -0.84
CA GLU A 103 -7.83 -9.65 -1.40
C GLU A 103 -7.21 -8.66 -2.40
N ALA A 104 -5.90 -8.80 -2.64
CA ALA A 104 -5.20 -8.02 -3.65
C ALA A 104 -5.80 -8.31 -5.02
N LYS A 105 -5.99 -7.26 -5.83
CA LYS A 105 -6.51 -7.42 -7.19
C LYS A 105 -5.47 -8.05 -8.09
N THR A 106 -5.92 -8.78 -9.12
CA THR A 106 -5.04 -9.40 -10.12
C THR A 106 -4.12 -8.37 -10.77
N GLU A 107 -4.63 -7.20 -11.11
CA GLU A 107 -3.82 -6.12 -11.71
C GLU A 107 -2.69 -5.64 -10.79
N ASP A 108 -2.89 -5.66 -9.47
CA ASP A 108 -1.85 -5.28 -8.51
C ASP A 108 -0.72 -6.32 -8.53
N ARG A 109 -1.06 -7.60 -8.66
CA ARG A 109 -0.07 -8.67 -8.78
C ARG A 109 0.70 -8.59 -10.09
N GLU A 110 0.03 -8.28 -11.19
CA GLU A 110 0.65 -8.09 -12.49
C GLU A 110 1.63 -6.92 -12.47
N LYS A 111 1.26 -5.79 -11.86
CA LYS A 111 2.15 -4.66 -11.70
C LYS A 111 3.40 -5.02 -10.90
N ASN A 112 3.27 -5.91 -9.91
CA ASN A 112 4.41 -6.33 -9.12
C ASN A 112 5.40 -7.18 -9.92
N LEU A 113 4.96 -7.91 -10.93
CA LEU A 113 5.84 -8.76 -11.75
C LEU A 113 6.93 -7.97 -12.46
N LYS A 114 6.68 -6.72 -12.85
CA LYS A 114 7.70 -5.88 -13.49
C LYS A 114 8.88 -5.54 -12.57
N TRP A 115 8.73 -5.74 -11.25
CA TRP A 115 9.75 -5.44 -10.25
C TRP A 115 10.49 -6.67 -9.74
N LYS A 116 10.25 -7.85 -10.31
CA LYS A 116 10.79 -9.13 -9.80
C LYS A 116 12.32 -9.16 -9.73
N ASP A 117 13.02 -8.41 -10.59
CA ASP A 117 14.49 -8.38 -10.60
C ASP A 117 15.05 -7.56 -9.42
N ILE A 118 14.21 -6.73 -8.79
CA ILE A 118 14.58 -5.91 -7.65
C ILE A 118 14.21 -6.61 -6.35
N VAL A 119 13.05 -7.26 -6.33
CA VAL A 119 12.48 -7.92 -5.16
C VAL A 119 12.64 -9.43 -5.31
N ARG A 120 13.23 -10.06 -4.33
CA ARG A 120 13.44 -11.51 -4.28
C ARG A 120 12.60 -12.16 -3.20
#